data_59a175193432c76e5826a6ba56cd4e2f
#
_entry.id   59a175193432c76e5826a6ba56cd4e2f
#
_cell.length_a   1.000
_cell.length_b   1.000
_cell.length_c   1.000
_cell.angle_alpha   90.00
_cell.angle_beta   90.00
_cell.angle_gamma   90.00
#
_symmetry.space_group_name_H-M   'P 1'
#
loop_
_entity.id
_entity.type
_entity.pdbx_description
1 polymer ?
#
loop_
_entity_poly.entity_id
_entity_poly.type
_entity_poly.pdbx_seq_one_letter_code
_entity_poly.pdbx_strand_id
1 'polypeptide(L)'
;LRSYFLAAMHPPYIKALQDLQSARDAKRSLIEPIREIMVMRQLEKPRQSYILDRGLYHARGEPVDFDTPQVLPPFPEDQPRNRLGLARWLTSPEHPLTARVTVNRYWQLFFGNGLVRTPEDFGSQGKPPSHPELLDWLARDFIQNGWNLHHLIKRIVLSATYRQSSIALPES
;
A
#
# COMPACT_ATOMS: atom_id res chain seq x y z
N LEU A 1 -41.62 -31.32 -29.48
CA LEU A 1 -41.33 -32.22 -30.62
C LEU A 1 -40.16 -31.66 -31.49
N ARG A 2 -40.21 -30.39 -31.96
CA ARG A 2 -39.17 -29.80 -32.82
C ARG A 2 -37.77 -29.79 -32.16
N SER A 3 -37.67 -29.38 -30.90
CA SER A 3 -36.39 -29.35 -30.16
C SER A 3 -35.82 -30.75 -29.93
N TYR A 4 -36.67 -31.73 -29.64
CA TYR A 4 -36.25 -33.12 -29.53
C TYR A 4 -35.76 -33.69 -30.86
N PHE A 5 -36.47 -33.46 -31.95
CA PHE A 5 -36.07 -33.91 -33.29
C PHE A 5 -34.70 -33.33 -33.71
N LEU A 6 -34.50 -32.03 -33.50
CA LEU A 6 -33.26 -31.39 -33.78
C LEU A 6 -32.07 -31.97 -32.97
N ALA A 7 -32.32 -32.15 -31.67
CA ALA A 7 -31.26 -32.61 -30.74
C ALA A 7 -30.94 -34.12 -30.84
N ALA A 8 -31.95 -34.94 -31.27
CA ALA A 8 -31.80 -36.39 -31.28
C ALA A 8 -31.68 -37.01 -32.67
N MET A 9 -32.23 -36.38 -33.70
CA MET A 9 -32.40 -36.98 -35.04
C MET A 9 -31.84 -36.12 -36.18
N HIS A 10 -31.41 -34.89 -35.97
CA HIS A 10 -30.91 -34.03 -37.02
C HIS A 10 -29.38 -33.96 -37.00
N PRO A 11 -28.65 -34.72 -37.84
CA PRO A 11 -27.21 -34.85 -37.77
C PRO A 11 -26.42 -33.52 -37.83
N PRO A 12 -26.80 -32.56 -38.71
CA PRO A 12 -26.10 -31.28 -38.74
C PRO A 12 -26.23 -30.48 -37.45
N TYR A 13 -27.40 -30.55 -36.78
CA TYR A 13 -27.62 -29.86 -35.51
C TYR A 13 -26.86 -30.52 -34.35
N ILE A 14 -26.83 -31.86 -34.32
CA ILE A 14 -26.05 -32.62 -33.32
C ILE A 14 -24.58 -32.30 -33.47
N LYS A 15 -24.05 -32.26 -34.68
CA LYS A 15 -22.66 -31.89 -34.95
C LYS A 15 -22.36 -30.47 -34.47
N ALA A 16 -23.20 -29.50 -34.78
CA ALA A 16 -23.02 -28.13 -34.34
C ALA A 16 -23.05 -27.99 -32.82
N LEU A 17 -23.87 -28.78 -32.12
CA LEU A 17 -23.87 -28.83 -30.62
C LEU A 17 -22.56 -29.42 -30.09
N GLN A 18 -22.05 -30.48 -30.69
CA GLN A 18 -20.76 -31.09 -30.32
C GLN A 18 -19.61 -30.10 -30.52
N ASP A 19 -19.56 -29.46 -31.70
CA ASP A 19 -18.55 -28.46 -32.02
C ASP A 19 -18.60 -27.27 -31.01
N LEU A 20 -19.80 -26.81 -30.70
CA LEU A 20 -19.99 -25.75 -29.67
C LEU A 20 -19.50 -26.21 -28.29
N GLN A 21 -19.84 -27.44 -27.89
CA GLN A 21 -19.39 -27.98 -26.62
C GLN A 21 -17.87 -28.11 -26.55
N SER A 22 -17.26 -28.64 -27.63
CA SER A 22 -15.81 -28.75 -27.74
C SER A 22 -15.11 -27.38 -27.66
N ALA A 23 -15.67 -26.37 -28.31
CA ALA A 23 -15.15 -25.01 -28.25
C ALA A 23 -15.29 -24.39 -26.84
N ARG A 24 -16.39 -24.66 -26.15
CA ARG A 24 -16.59 -24.22 -24.74
C ARG A 24 -15.61 -24.91 -23.79
N ASP A 25 -15.39 -26.21 -23.96
CA ASP A 25 -14.47 -26.96 -23.13
C ASP A 25 -13.02 -26.52 -23.37
N ALA A 26 -12.63 -26.28 -24.63
CA ALA A 26 -11.35 -25.70 -24.97
C ALA A 26 -11.14 -24.30 -24.33
N LYS A 27 -12.18 -23.45 -24.40
CA LYS A 27 -12.15 -22.15 -23.73
C LYS A 27 -12.02 -22.32 -22.21
N ARG A 28 -12.77 -23.23 -21.60
CA ARG A 28 -12.71 -23.49 -20.15
C ARG A 28 -11.33 -23.95 -19.73
N SER A 29 -10.72 -24.89 -20.45
CA SER A 29 -9.39 -25.40 -20.13
C SER A 29 -8.29 -24.33 -20.22
N LEU A 30 -8.49 -23.29 -21.02
CA LEU A 30 -7.58 -22.15 -21.10
C LEU A 30 -7.80 -21.16 -19.95
N ILE A 31 -9.03 -20.98 -19.48
CA ILE A 31 -9.39 -19.96 -18.48
C ILE A 31 -9.25 -20.49 -17.04
N GLU A 32 -9.65 -21.74 -16.76
CA GLU A 32 -9.63 -22.32 -15.41
C GLU A 32 -8.25 -22.25 -14.70
N PRO A 33 -7.11 -22.48 -15.39
CA PRO A 33 -5.81 -22.33 -14.72
C PRO A 33 -5.40 -20.90 -14.45
N ILE A 34 -6.10 -19.90 -15.03
CA ILE A 34 -5.81 -18.49 -14.77
C ILE A 34 -6.41 -18.09 -13.43
N ARG A 35 -5.55 -17.80 -12.46
CA ARG A 35 -6.01 -17.29 -11.17
C ARG A 35 -6.53 -15.86 -11.32
N GLU A 36 -7.80 -15.67 -11.06
CA GLU A 36 -8.37 -14.34 -10.95
C GLU A 36 -8.08 -13.76 -9.58
N ILE A 37 -7.53 -12.56 -9.56
CA ILE A 37 -7.32 -11.79 -8.33
C ILE A 37 -8.13 -10.50 -8.39
N MET A 38 -8.71 -10.14 -7.27
CA MET A 38 -9.36 -8.83 -7.15
C MET A 38 -8.30 -7.74 -7.11
N VAL A 39 -8.41 -6.78 -8.05
CA VAL A 39 -7.55 -5.60 -8.09
C VAL A 39 -8.37 -4.35 -7.83
N MET A 40 -7.82 -3.41 -7.08
CA MET A 40 -8.44 -2.11 -6.89
C MET A 40 -8.33 -1.31 -8.19
N ARG A 41 -9.46 -1.01 -8.79
CA ARG A 41 -9.57 -0.13 -9.96
C ARG A 41 -10.22 1.18 -9.56
N GLN A 42 -9.68 2.26 -10.04
CA GLN A 42 -10.26 3.58 -9.84
C GLN A 42 -11.51 3.75 -10.71
N LEU A 43 -12.54 4.36 -10.15
CA LEU A 43 -13.73 4.72 -10.92
C LEU A 43 -13.38 5.82 -11.92
N GLU A 44 -13.97 5.80 -13.12
CA GLU A 44 -13.82 6.85 -14.12
C GLU A 44 -14.33 8.20 -13.60
N LYS A 45 -15.45 8.17 -12.87
CA LYS A 45 -15.96 9.34 -12.12
C LYS A 45 -15.79 9.08 -10.63
N PRO A 46 -14.97 9.86 -9.95
CA PRO A 46 -14.83 9.76 -8.50
C PRO A 46 -16.19 9.96 -7.81
N ARG A 47 -16.41 9.22 -6.72
CA ARG A 47 -17.59 9.43 -5.88
C ARG A 47 -17.43 10.77 -5.15
N GLN A 48 -18.46 11.63 -5.21
CA GLN A 48 -18.49 12.84 -4.41
C GLN A 48 -18.50 12.51 -2.92
N SER A 49 -17.54 13.05 -2.19
CA SER A 49 -17.44 12.95 -0.74
C SER A 49 -18.01 14.20 -0.07
N TYR A 50 -18.43 14.05 1.19
CA TYR A 50 -19.04 15.14 1.96
C TYR A 50 -18.48 15.13 3.38
N ILE A 51 -18.40 16.28 4.00
CA ILE A 51 -18.25 16.37 5.45
C ILE A 51 -19.54 15.83 6.07
N LEU A 52 -19.41 14.94 7.04
CA LEU A 52 -20.56 14.35 7.72
C LEU A 52 -20.80 15.08 9.03
N ASP A 53 -22.06 15.53 9.25
CA ASP A 53 -22.44 16.12 10.53
C ASP A 53 -22.35 15.04 11.63
N ARG A 54 -21.50 15.30 12.63
CA ARG A 54 -21.19 14.37 13.73
C ARG A 54 -20.86 12.94 13.28
N GLY A 55 -20.32 12.78 12.08
CA GLY A 55 -20.00 11.47 11.51
C GLY A 55 -21.22 10.66 11.04
N LEU A 56 -22.40 11.23 11.02
CA LEU A 56 -23.62 10.55 10.61
C LEU A 56 -23.66 10.35 9.10
N TYR A 57 -23.62 9.14 8.65
CA TYR A 57 -23.59 8.72 7.25
C TYR A 57 -24.68 9.35 6.37
N HIS A 58 -25.87 9.58 6.92
CA HIS A 58 -27.03 10.19 6.21
C HIS A 58 -27.08 11.72 6.35
N ALA A 59 -26.32 12.32 7.27
CA ALA A 59 -26.27 13.77 7.46
C ALA A 59 -25.05 14.34 6.71
N ARG A 60 -25.22 14.59 5.41
CA ARG A 60 -24.19 15.12 4.52
C ARG A 60 -24.20 16.63 4.60
N GLY A 61 -23.03 17.21 4.93
CA GLY A 61 -22.76 18.62 4.85
C GLY A 61 -22.22 19.04 3.48
N GLU A 62 -21.23 19.93 3.48
CA GLU A 62 -20.63 20.42 2.25
C GLU A 62 -19.84 19.35 1.49
N PRO A 63 -19.85 19.39 0.13
CA PRO A 63 -19.03 18.50 -0.67
C PRO A 63 -17.54 18.82 -0.50
N VAL A 64 -16.71 17.79 -0.49
CA VAL A 64 -15.26 17.92 -0.41
C VAL A 64 -14.58 17.07 -1.47
N ASP A 65 -13.47 17.58 -1.98
CA ASP A 65 -12.57 16.85 -2.90
C ASP A 65 -11.39 16.22 -2.16
N PHE A 66 -10.59 15.44 -2.90
CA PHE A 66 -9.37 14.88 -2.35
C PHE A 66 -8.31 15.96 -2.20
N ASP A 67 -7.72 16.05 -1.03
CA ASP A 67 -6.58 16.90 -0.78
C ASP A 67 -5.64 16.31 0.26
N THR A 68 -4.50 16.95 0.46
CA THR A 68 -3.51 16.60 1.48
C THR A 68 -3.62 17.57 2.65
N PRO A 69 -3.21 17.15 3.87
CA PRO A 69 -3.22 18.05 5.02
C PRO A 69 -2.37 19.30 4.78
N GLN A 70 -2.92 20.48 5.04
CA GLN A 70 -2.26 21.78 4.78
C GLN A 70 -0.95 21.98 5.55
N VAL A 71 -0.74 21.25 6.64
CA VAL A 71 0.50 21.27 7.46
C VAL A 71 1.64 20.49 6.81
N LEU A 72 1.36 19.67 5.79
CA LEU A 72 2.33 18.91 5.03
C LEU A 72 2.62 19.59 3.67
N PRO A 73 3.68 19.20 2.95
CA PRO A 73 3.95 19.72 1.63
C PRO A 73 2.73 19.62 0.71
N PRO A 74 2.45 20.64 -0.13
CA PRO A 74 1.30 20.63 -1.01
C PRO A 74 1.37 19.46 -1.99
N PHE A 75 0.19 19.00 -2.43
CA PHE A 75 0.12 17.98 -3.47
C PHE A 75 0.69 18.55 -4.78
N PRO A 76 1.62 17.84 -5.47
CA PRO A 76 2.26 18.33 -6.68
C PRO A 76 1.24 18.54 -7.81
N GLU A 77 1.28 19.70 -8.46
CA GLU A 77 0.34 20.07 -9.53
C GLU A 77 0.50 19.22 -10.79
N ASP A 78 1.70 18.70 -11.04
CA ASP A 78 2.04 17.82 -12.17
C ASP A 78 1.59 16.38 -11.97
N GLN A 79 1.08 16.02 -10.79
CA GLN A 79 0.65 14.66 -10.48
C GLN A 79 -0.87 14.50 -10.57
N PRO A 80 -1.35 13.36 -11.09
CA PRO A 80 -2.78 13.10 -11.14
C PRO A 80 -3.34 12.94 -9.72
N ARG A 81 -4.47 13.58 -9.42
CA ARG A 81 -5.16 13.45 -8.12
C ARG A 81 -5.84 12.08 -8.00
N ASN A 82 -5.04 11.05 -7.85
CA ASN A 82 -5.44 9.66 -7.71
C ASN A 82 -4.47 8.90 -6.79
N ARG A 83 -4.67 7.59 -6.64
CA ARG A 83 -3.81 6.76 -5.78
C ARG A 83 -2.33 6.77 -6.19
N LEU A 84 -2.04 6.85 -7.48
CA LEU A 84 -0.66 6.93 -7.97
C LEU A 84 -0.01 8.26 -7.58
N GLY A 85 -0.72 9.37 -7.77
CA GLY A 85 -0.24 10.67 -7.33
C GLY A 85 -0.06 10.75 -5.82
N LEU A 86 -1.00 10.18 -5.04
CA LEU A 86 -0.85 10.09 -3.58
C LEU A 86 0.38 9.26 -3.19
N ALA A 87 0.63 8.13 -3.85
CA ALA A 87 1.82 7.32 -3.59
C ALA A 87 3.11 8.10 -3.88
N ARG A 88 3.16 8.84 -4.98
CA ARG A 88 4.30 9.69 -5.33
C ARG A 88 4.51 10.83 -4.34
N TRP A 89 3.44 11.46 -3.88
CA TRP A 89 3.50 12.48 -2.85
C TRP A 89 4.02 11.92 -1.53
N LEU A 90 3.52 10.76 -1.07
CA LEU A 90 3.99 10.10 0.15
C LEU A 90 5.45 9.68 0.09
N THR A 91 5.96 9.31 -1.08
CA THR A 91 7.35 8.89 -1.28
C THR A 91 8.25 10.01 -1.79
N SER A 92 7.75 11.24 -1.86
CA SER A 92 8.56 12.41 -2.19
C SER A 92 9.72 12.56 -1.19
N PRO A 93 10.93 12.89 -1.63
CA PRO A 93 12.04 13.21 -0.74
C PRO A 93 11.76 14.35 0.23
N GLU A 94 10.84 15.22 -0.12
CA GLU A 94 10.42 16.38 0.67
C GLU A 94 9.37 16.04 1.73
N HIS A 95 8.76 14.85 1.63
CA HIS A 95 7.74 14.43 2.59
C HIS A 95 8.36 14.14 3.96
N PRO A 96 8.01 14.89 5.02
CA PRO A 96 8.76 14.88 6.28
C PRO A 96 8.58 13.60 7.10
N LEU A 97 7.52 12.84 6.89
CA LEU A 97 7.13 11.76 7.80
C LEU A 97 7.42 10.36 7.27
N THR A 98 7.12 10.06 6.01
CA THR A 98 7.07 8.67 5.50
C THR A 98 8.39 7.92 5.74
N ALA A 99 9.52 8.51 5.40
CA ALA A 99 10.83 7.87 5.60
C ALA A 99 11.16 7.73 7.10
N ARG A 100 10.94 8.79 7.90
CA ARG A 100 11.20 8.77 9.35
C ARG A 100 10.37 7.70 10.06
N VAL A 101 9.08 7.62 9.78
CA VAL A 101 8.18 6.61 10.37
C VAL A 101 8.61 5.20 9.96
N THR A 102 8.97 5.00 8.70
CA THR A 102 9.44 3.70 8.20
C THR A 102 10.73 3.28 8.92
N VAL A 103 11.72 4.15 8.93
CA VAL A 103 13.01 3.88 9.60
C VAL A 103 12.81 3.62 11.09
N ASN A 104 11.97 4.40 11.77
CA ASN A 104 11.68 4.23 13.18
C ASN A 104 11.06 2.86 13.49
N ARG A 105 10.14 2.39 12.65
CA ARG A 105 9.53 1.07 12.79
C ARG A 105 10.54 -0.06 12.61
N TYR A 106 11.41 0.03 11.60
CA TYR A 106 12.47 -0.95 11.42
C TYR A 106 13.51 -0.90 12.55
N TRP A 107 13.88 0.28 13.03
CA TRP A 107 14.73 0.43 14.22
C TRP A 107 14.13 -0.27 15.44
N GLN A 108 12.83 -0.09 15.67
CA GLN A 108 12.12 -0.74 16.78
C GLN A 108 12.15 -2.27 16.70
N LEU A 109 12.08 -2.84 15.50
CA LEU A 109 12.18 -4.30 15.33
C LEU A 109 13.51 -4.87 15.83
N PHE A 110 14.61 -4.12 15.71
CA PHE A 110 15.94 -4.56 16.11
C PHE A 110 16.30 -4.22 17.54
N PHE A 111 15.78 -3.11 18.08
CA PHE A 111 16.16 -2.61 19.41
C PHE A 111 15.02 -2.64 20.44
N GLY A 112 13.83 -3.11 20.05
CA GLY A 112 12.66 -3.17 20.94
C GLY A 112 11.94 -1.83 21.10
N ASN A 113 12.67 -0.71 21.07
CA ASN A 113 12.12 0.64 21.12
C ASN A 113 12.53 1.44 19.89
N GLY A 114 11.62 2.25 19.35
CA GLY A 114 11.92 3.19 18.28
C GLY A 114 12.77 4.37 18.78
N LEU A 115 13.42 5.05 17.86
CA LEU A 115 14.03 6.36 18.14
C LEU A 115 12.96 7.37 18.59
N VAL A 116 11.77 7.28 18.00
CA VAL A 116 10.51 7.83 18.54
C VAL A 116 9.75 6.69 19.21
N ARG A 117 9.50 6.82 20.50
CA ARG A 117 8.87 5.75 21.32
C ARG A 117 7.38 5.56 21.04
N THR A 118 6.76 6.52 20.37
CA THR A 118 5.36 6.48 19.92
C THR A 118 5.31 6.31 18.41
N PRO A 119 5.54 5.09 17.86
CA PRO A 119 5.68 4.88 16.43
C PRO A 119 4.40 5.16 15.63
N GLU A 120 3.25 5.21 16.30
CA GLU A 120 1.95 5.58 15.76
C GLU A 120 1.66 7.09 15.82
N ASP A 121 2.44 7.86 16.58
CA ASP A 121 2.25 9.29 16.74
C ASP A 121 3.58 10.06 16.72
N PHE A 122 3.84 10.71 15.60
CA PHE A 122 4.96 11.63 15.39
C PHE A 122 4.52 13.10 15.53
N GLY A 123 3.31 13.33 16.00
CA GLY A 123 2.71 14.64 16.16
C GLY A 123 2.93 15.23 17.57
N SER A 124 2.12 16.23 17.88
CA SER A 124 2.24 17.03 19.11
C SER A 124 1.97 16.24 20.41
N GLN A 125 1.26 15.13 20.34
CA GLN A 125 1.00 14.26 21.49
C GLN A 125 2.00 13.10 21.59
N GLY A 126 2.81 12.90 20.56
CA GLY A 126 3.87 11.90 20.53
C GLY A 126 5.07 12.28 21.37
N LYS A 127 5.99 11.32 21.54
CA LYS A 127 7.27 11.58 22.19
C LYS A 127 8.29 12.11 21.20
N PRO A 128 9.12 13.10 21.57
CA PRO A 128 10.20 13.53 20.69
C PRO A 128 11.21 12.39 20.47
N PRO A 129 11.92 12.40 19.35
CA PRO A 129 12.95 11.41 19.07
C PRO A 129 14.09 11.52 20.09
N SER A 130 14.58 10.37 20.56
CA SER A 130 15.76 10.32 21.47
C SER A 130 17.05 10.79 20.78
N HIS A 131 17.17 10.55 19.49
CA HIS A 131 18.31 10.90 18.65
C HIS A 131 17.81 11.45 17.31
N PRO A 132 17.42 12.75 17.26
CA PRO A 132 16.81 13.34 16.07
C PRO A 132 17.73 13.32 14.85
N GLU A 133 19.00 13.61 15.04
CA GLU A 133 20.00 13.62 13.96
C GLU A 133 20.20 12.23 13.34
N LEU A 134 20.18 11.18 14.17
CA LEU A 134 20.29 9.80 13.69
C LEU A 134 19.04 9.40 12.90
N LEU A 135 17.86 9.76 13.39
CA LEU A 135 16.61 9.50 12.69
C LEU A 135 16.58 10.18 11.32
N ASP A 136 17.01 11.43 11.27
CA ASP A 136 17.06 12.21 10.03
C ASP A 136 18.09 11.67 9.05
N TRP A 137 19.27 11.29 9.56
CA TRP A 137 20.31 10.69 8.73
C TRP A 137 19.85 9.37 8.13
N LEU A 138 19.30 8.47 8.93
CA LEU A 138 18.77 7.18 8.45
C LEU A 138 17.64 7.36 7.44
N ALA A 139 16.74 8.32 7.67
CA ALA A 139 15.66 8.63 6.75
C ALA A 139 16.18 9.12 5.39
N ARG A 140 17.19 10.00 5.38
CA ARG A 140 17.84 10.48 4.15
C ARG A 140 18.60 9.37 3.44
N ASP A 141 19.38 8.57 4.16
CA ASP A 141 20.10 7.41 3.59
C ASP A 141 19.11 6.43 2.95
N PHE A 142 17.98 6.18 3.59
CA PHE A 142 16.94 5.30 3.08
C PHE A 142 16.31 5.82 1.77
N ILE A 143 15.99 7.12 1.69
CA ILE A 143 15.50 7.76 0.46
C ILE A 143 16.55 7.70 -0.65
N GLN A 144 17.79 8.11 -0.36
CA GLN A 144 18.88 8.17 -1.33
C GLN A 144 19.25 6.81 -1.92
N ASN A 145 19.04 5.74 -1.17
CA ASN A 145 19.22 4.36 -1.63
C ASN A 145 17.94 3.74 -2.20
N GLY A 146 17.00 4.56 -2.69
CA GLY A 146 15.82 4.12 -3.41
C GLY A 146 14.81 3.33 -2.57
N TRP A 147 14.65 3.69 -1.29
CA TRP A 147 13.74 3.02 -0.36
C TRP A 147 14.06 1.54 -0.17
N ASN A 148 15.34 1.18 -0.22
CA ASN A 148 15.82 -0.19 -0.14
C ASN A 148 15.90 -0.68 1.30
N LEU A 149 14.95 -1.52 1.70
CA LEU A 149 14.86 -2.09 3.04
C LEU A 149 16.06 -2.98 3.39
N HIS A 150 16.61 -3.74 2.44
CA HIS A 150 17.78 -4.57 2.70
C HIS A 150 19.01 -3.70 3.02
N HIS A 151 19.15 -2.56 2.34
CA HIS A 151 20.21 -1.59 2.66
C HIS A 151 20.03 -1.04 4.07
N LEU A 152 18.83 -0.61 4.45
CA LEU A 152 18.50 -0.11 5.78
C LEU A 152 18.80 -1.15 6.87
N ILE A 153 18.32 -2.37 6.70
CA ILE A 153 18.57 -3.47 7.64
C ILE A 153 20.07 -3.72 7.78
N LYS A 154 20.80 -3.80 6.67
CA LYS A 154 22.24 -4.00 6.67
C LYS A 154 22.97 -2.89 7.44
N ARG A 155 22.56 -1.63 7.27
CA ARG A 155 23.10 -0.48 8.02
C ARG A 155 22.89 -0.64 9.52
N ILE A 156 21.70 -1.05 9.94
CA ILE A 156 21.36 -1.24 11.36
C ILE A 156 22.20 -2.38 11.95
N VAL A 157 22.20 -3.57 11.35
CA VAL A 157 22.88 -4.75 11.94
C VAL A 157 24.39 -4.68 11.90
N LEU A 158 24.98 -3.89 10.98
CA LEU A 158 26.41 -3.66 10.93
C LEU A 158 26.86 -2.48 11.81
N SER A 159 25.94 -1.74 12.41
CA SER A 159 26.28 -0.60 13.29
C SER A 159 27.02 -1.07 14.54
N ALA A 160 27.85 -0.20 15.08
CA ALA A 160 28.53 -0.46 16.35
C ALA A 160 27.50 -0.68 17.49
N THR A 161 26.41 0.07 17.47
CA THR A 161 25.33 -0.06 18.46
C THR A 161 24.72 -1.45 18.48
N TYR A 162 24.39 -2.03 17.31
CA TYR A 162 23.80 -3.37 17.24
C TYR A 162 24.80 -4.48 17.60
N ARG A 163 26.08 -4.26 17.36
CA ARG A 163 27.16 -5.22 17.61
C ARG A 163 27.73 -5.17 19.02
N GLN A 164 27.20 -4.31 19.89
CA GLN A 164 27.58 -4.27 21.31
C GLN A 164 27.21 -5.58 22.01
N SER A 165 27.98 -5.90 23.06
CA SER A 165 27.65 -7.02 23.94
C SER A 165 26.37 -6.71 24.73
N SER A 166 25.46 -7.69 24.83
CA SER A 166 24.29 -7.63 25.70
C SER A 166 24.62 -7.94 27.18
N ILE A 167 25.87 -8.32 27.46
CA ILE A 167 26.33 -8.61 28.81
C ILE A 167 26.71 -7.28 29.46
N ALA A 168 25.95 -6.84 30.46
CA ALA A 168 26.33 -5.69 31.29
C ALA A 168 27.57 -6.06 32.11
N LEU A 169 28.64 -5.25 31.99
CA LEU A 169 29.76 -5.36 32.92
C LEU A 169 29.27 -4.90 34.30
N PRO A 170 29.64 -5.60 35.39
CA PRO A 170 29.36 -5.07 36.73
C PRO A 170 29.99 -3.71 36.86
N GLU A 171 29.22 -2.75 37.37
CA GLU A 171 29.74 -1.42 37.67
C GLU A 171 30.92 -1.55 38.65
N SER A 172 32.11 -1.04 38.24
CA SER A 172 33.31 -0.97 39.06
C SER A 172 33.25 0.20 40.01
#